data_3e3442607adc690713cbc2e289e1dbaa
#
_entry.id   3e3442607adc690713cbc2e289e1dbaa
#
_cell.length_a   1.000
_cell.length_b   1.000
_cell.length_c   1.000
_cell.angle_alpha   90.00
_cell.angle_beta   90.00
_cell.angle_gamma   90.00
#
_symmetry.space_group_name_H-M   'P 1'
#
loop_
_entity.id
_entity.type
_entity.pdbx_description
1 polymer ?
#
loop_
_entity_poly.entity_id
_entity_poly.type
_entity_poly.pdbx_seq_one_letter_code
_entity_poly.pdbx_strand_id
1 'polypeptide(L)'
;VAPEPLSALVAEAYETGARTKIDPTLILAIMAIESSFNPFAQSSVGAQGLMQVMTRVHTDKYENFGGHFAAFDPVTNLRVGVKVLQECIARAGSVEGGLRYYVGAANLPDDGGYTAKVLAEHFRLRQVAGGRSTPMNPPATLSTQAPARTVPVVAPADAPEAAGDKLALL
;
A
#
# COMPACT_ATOMS: atom_id res chain seq x y z
N VAL A 1 0.76 -18.97 3.42
CA VAL A 1 0.98 -18.99 1.96
C VAL A 1 1.89 -20.16 1.64
N ALA A 2 1.54 -20.98 0.65
CA ALA A 2 2.36 -22.07 0.18
C ALA A 2 3.70 -21.55 -0.40
N PRO A 3 4.79 -22.34 -0.39
CA PRO A 3 6.11 -21.87 -0.81
C PRO A 3 6.15 -21.33 -2.25
N GLU A 4 5.51 -21.98 -3.20
CA GLU A 4 5.52 -21.55 -4.61
C GLU A 4 4.81 -20.22 -4.87
N PRO A 5 3.58 -19.98 -4.38
CA PRO A 5 2.94 -18.67 -4.51
C PRO A 5 3.71 -17.55 -3.84
N LEU A 6 4.39 -17.82 -2.73
CA LEU A 6 5.22 -16.83 -2.06
C LEU A 6 6.46 -16.49 -2.89
N SER A 7 7.12 -17.49 -3.47
CA SER A 7 8.27 -17.28 -4.35
C SER A 7 7.91 -16.42 -5.56
N ALA A 8 6.74 -16.66 -6.17
CA ALA A 8 6.25 -15.85 -7.27
C ALA A 8 5.99 -14.40 -6.86
N LEU A 9 5.44 -14.16 -5.67
CA LEU A 9 5.23 -12.81 -5.15
C LEU A 9 6.56 -12.09 -4.86
N VAL A 10 7.54 -12.79 -4.32
CA VAL A 10 8.88 -12.24 -4.12
C VAL A 10 9.50 -11.84 -5.45
N ALA A 11 9.47 -12.72 -6.45
CA ALA A 11 9.99 -12.41 -7.79
C ALA A 11 9.30 -11.18 -8.40
N GLU A 12 7.97 -11.09 -8.32
CA GLU A 12 7.21 -9.93 -8.80
C GLU A 12 7.58 -8.64 -8.05
N ALA A 13 7.80 -8.71 -6.73
CA ALA A 13 8.23 -7.56 -5.95
C ALA A 13 9.61 -7.05 -6.41
N TYR A 14 10.54 -7.94 -6.73
CA TYR A 14 11.85 -7.57 -7.27
C TYR A 14 11.75 -6.98 -8.67
N GLU A 15 10.94 -7.57 -9.55
CA GLU A 15 10.73 -7.05 -10.90
C GLU A 15 10.05 -5.67 -10.89
N THR A 16 8.99 -5.54 -10.10
CA THR A 16 8.27 -4.26 -9.97
C THR A 16 9.14 -3.20 -9.30
N GLY A 17 9.91 -3.57 -8.27
CA GLY A 17 10.86 -2.69 -7.62
C GLY A 17 11.91 -2.15 -8.57
N ALA A 18 12.48 -3.00 -9.43
CA ALA A 18 13.45 -2.59 -10.45
C ALA A 18 12.86 -1.57 -11.43
N ARG A 19 11.61 -1.80 -11.89
CA ARG A 19 10.92 -0.88 -12.81
C ARG A 19 10.57 0.47 -12.18
N THR A 20 10.18 0.47 -10.91
CA THR A 20 9.66 1.65 -10.21
C THR A 20 10.70 2.37 -9.35
N LYS A 21 11.89 1.79 -9.22
CA LYS A 21 12.98 2.23 -8.33
C LYS A 21 12.55 2.25 -6.85
N ILE A 22 11.65 1.36 -6.48
CA ILE A 22 11.26 1.09 -5.09
C ILE A 22 12.02 -0.15 -4.62
N ASP A 23 12.62 -0.08 -3.43
CA ASP A 23 13.31 -1.24 -2.86
C ASP A 23 12.32 -2.42 -2.72
N PRO A 24 12.59 -3.60 -3.30
CA PRO A 24 11.68 -4.74 -3.24
C PRO A 24 11.41 -5.20 -1.80
N THR A 25 12.36 -5.05 -0.90
CA THR A 25 12.14 -5.40 0.52
C THR A 25 11.20 -4.42 1.22
N LEU A 26 11.06 -3.17 0.73
CA LEU A 26 10.03 -2.25 1.19
C LEU A 26 8.64 -2.69 0.71
N ILE A 27 8.52 -3.15 -0.54
CA ILE A 27 7.27 -3.70 -1.08
C ILE A 27 6.82 -4.90 -0.24
N LEU A 28 7.74 -5.83 0.02
CA LEU A 28 7.49 -7.02 0.85
C LEU A 28 7.11 -6.64 2.28
N ALA A 29 7.76 -5.63 2.88
CA ALA A 29 7.44 -5.15 4.22
C ALA A 29 6.01 -4.60 4.30
N ILE A 30 5.58 -3.84 3.30
CA ILE A 30 4.20 -3.34 3.23
C ILE A 30 3.22 -4.50 3.15
N MET A 31 3.43 -5.49 2.28
CA MET A 31 2.56 -6.67 2.19
C MET A 31 2.50 -7.45 3.51
N ALA A 32 3.62 -7.57 4.21
CA ALA A 32 3.66 -8.22 5.52
C ALA A 32 2.78 -7.49 6.55
N ILE A 33 2.88 -6.16 6.61
CA ILE A 33 2.14 -5.34 7.59
C ILE A 33 0.67 -5.18 7.21
N GLU A 34 0.35 -5.02 5.92
CA GLU A 34 -1.01 -4.76 5.45
C GLU A 34 -1.90 -6.01 5.47
N SER A 35 -1.39 -7.15 5.06
CA SER A 35 -2.20 -8.34 4.83
C SER A 35 -1.62 -9.65 5.37
N SER A 36 -0.39 -9.63 5.92
CA SER A 36 0.37 -10.84 6.22
C SER A 36 0.46 -11.78 5.00
N PHE A 37 0.63 -11.19 3.82
CA PHE A 37 0.64 -11.89 2.52
C PHE A 37 -0.68 -12.61 2.16
N ASN A 38 -1.81 -12.19 2.73
CA ASN A 38 -3.12 -12.73 2.36
C ASN A 38 -3.70 -11.93 1.17
N PRO A 39 -3.82 -12.53 -0.03
CA PRO A 39 -4.35 -11.84 -1.21
C PRO A 39 -5.84 -11.52 -1.10
N PHE A 40 -6.57 -12.18 -0.20
CA PHE A 40 -8.00 -11.98 0.02
C PHE A 40 -8.30 -11.08 1.23
N ALA A 41 -7.28 -10.44 1.80
CA ALA A 41 -7.48 -9.53 2.90
C ALA A 41 -8.39 -8.37 2.49
N GLN A 42 -9.34 -8.03 3.38
CA GLN A 42 -10.25 -6.91 3.19
C GLN A 42 -10.47 -6.22 4.53
N SER A 43 -10.31 -4.90 4.53
CA SER A 43 -10.57 -4.08 5.73
C SER A 43 -12.03 -3.63 5.79
N SER A 44 -12.48 -3.23 6.98
CA SER A 44 -13.82 -2.68 7.20
C SER A 44 -14.11 -1.40 6.41
N VAL A 45 -13.07 -0.70 5.99
CA VAL A 45 -13.17 0.56 5.20
C VAL A 45 -12.99 0.33 3.70
N GLY A 46 -12.85 -0.94 3.25
CA GLY A 46 -12.80 -1.32 1.85
C GLY A 46 -11.41 -1.32 1.21
N ALA A 47 -10.34 -1.37 2.00
CA ALA A 47 -9.02 -1.67 1.48
C ALA A 47 -8.93 -3.17 1.17
N GLN A 48 -8.30 -3.55 0.05
CA GLN A 48 -8.34 -4.90 -0.48
C GLN A 48 -6.97 -5.40 -0.94
N GLY A 49 -6.75 -6.71 -0.78
CA GLY A 49 -5.62 -7.46 -1.31
C GLY A 49 -4.33 -7.31 -0.52
N LEU A 50 -3.24 -7.76 -1.13
CA LEU A 50 -1.91 -7.85 -0.51
C LEU A 50 -1.40 -6.51 0.07
N MET A 51 -1.60 -5.43 -0.66
CA MET A 51 -1.15 -4.09 -0.29
C MET A 51 -2.26 -3.20 0.26
N GLN A 52 -3.43 -3.77 0.55
CA GLN A 52 -4.59 -3.07 1.11
C GLN A 52 -4.92 -1.75 0.39
N VAL A 53 -5.03 -1.85 -0.94
CA VAL A 53 -5.35 -0.70 -1.78
C VAL A 53 -6.83 -0.35 -1.66
N MET A 54 -7.13 0.94 -1.54
CA MET A 54 -8.50 1.47 -1.56
C MET A 54 -9.04 1.46 -2.99
N THR A 55 -9.64 0.35 -3.43
CA THR A 55 -10.09 0.15 -4.81
C THR A 55 -11.05 1.22 -5.31
N ARG A 56 -11.95 1.72 -4.44
CA ARG A 56 -12.88 2.80 -4.81
C ARG A 56 -12.20 4.13 -5.11
N VAL A 57 -11.03 4.38 -4.51
CA VAL A 57 -10.25 5.61 -4.71
C VAL A 57 -9.34 5.49 -5.93
N HIS A 58 -8.92 4.28 -6.26
CA HIS A 58 -7.96 3.99 -7.32
C HIS A 58 -8.57 3.16 -8.45
N THR A 59 -9.86 3.37 -8.75
CA THR A 59 -10.60 2.65 -9.79
C THR A 59 -9.93 2.75 -11.15
N ASP A 60 -9.43 3.93 -11.50
CA ASP A 60 -8.67 4.21 -12.72
C ASP A 60 -7.47 3.28 -12.92
N LYS A 61 -6.80 2.93 -11.83
CA LYS A 61 -5.62 2.05 -11.86
C LYS A 61 -5.97 0.58 -12.09
N TYR A 62 -7.20 0.18 -11.75
CA TYR A 62 -7.69 -1.18 -11.92
C TYR A 62 -8.44 -1.41 -13.25
N GLU A 63 -8.90 -0.36 -13.93
CA GLU A 63 -9.66 -0.48 -15.19
C GLU A 63 -8.91 -1.31 -16.25
N ASN A 64 -7.61 -1.10 -16.38
CA ASN A 64 -6.78 -1.82 -17.35
C ASN A 64 -6.52 -3.30 -16.98
N PHE A 65 -6.95 -3.75 -15.80
CA PHE A 65 -6.72 -5.10 -15.29
C PHE A 65 -7.99 -5.91 -15.08
N GLY A 66 -9.14 -5.45 -15.60
CA GLY A 66 -10.42 -6.14 -15.42
C GLY A 66 -11.29 -5.59 -14.29
N GLY A 67 -10.95 -4.39 -13.79
CA GLY A 67 -11.80 -3.65 -12.86
C GLY A 67 -11.69 -4.11 -11.41
N HIS A 68 -12.77 -3.97 -10.68
CA HIS A 68 -12.85 -4.10 -9.23
C HIS A 68 -12.35 -5.43 -8.66
N PHE A 69 -12.64 -6.53 -9.34
CA PHE A 69 -12.23 -7.87 -8.89
C PHE A 69 -10.73 -8.13 -9.03
N ALA A 70 -10.03 -7.36 -9.86
CA ALA A 70 -8.58 -7.47 -10.01
C ALA A 70 -7.81 -7.08 -8.74
N ALA A 71 -8.46 -6.44 -7.77
CA ALA A 71 -7.86 -6.14 -6.46
C ALA A 71 -7.46 -7.39 -5.66
N PHE A 72 -8.08 -8.53 -5.93
CA PHE A 72 -7.75 -9.80 -5.29
C PHE A 72 -6.77 -10.67 -6.11
N ASP A 73 -6.44 -10.24 -7.34
CA ASP A 73 -5.32 -10.83 -8.06
C ASP A 73 -4.01 -10.35 -7.44
N PRO A 74 -3.14 -11.29 -6.96
CA PRO A 74 -1.96 -10.92 -6.19
C PRO A 74 -1.00 -10.01 -6.95
N VAL A 75 -0.75 -10.32 -8.21
CA VAL A 75 0.19 -9.55 -9.05
C VAL A 75 -0.36 -8.18 -9.37
N THR A 76 -1.62 -8.10 -9.75
CA THR A 76 -2.29 -6.83 -10.04
C THR A 76 -2.33 -5.92 -8.82
N ASN A 77 -2.71 -6.47 -7.66
CA ASN A 77 -2.76 -5.69 -6.42
C ASN A 77 -1.39 -5.17 -6.02
N LEU A 78 -0.33 -5.99 -6.15
CA LEU A 78 1.04 -5.58 -5.90
C LEU A 78 1.44 -4.42 -6.83
N ARG A 79 1.22 -4.54 -8.14
CA ARG A 79 1.59 -3.52 -9.13
C ARG A 79 0.85 -2.21 -8.90
N VAL A 80 -0.45 -2.27 -8.64
CA VAL A 80 -1.25 -1.08 -8.34
C VAL A 80 -0.83 -0.45 -7.01
N GLY A 81 -0.63 -1.26 -5.96
CA GLY A 81 -0.17 -0.78 -4.67
C GLY A 81 1.19 -0.09 -4.72
N VAL A 82 2.13 -0.64 -5.49
CA VAL A 82 3.45 0.01 -5.70
C VAL A 82 3.32 1.32 -6.46
N LYS A 83 2.43 1.42 -7.44
CA LYS A 83 2.17 2.67 -8.15
C LYS A 83 1.59 3.73 -7.21
N VAL A 84 0.63 3.36 -6.36
CA VAL A 84 0.09 4.26 -5.32
C VAL A 84 1.19 4.70 -4.35
N LEU A 85 2.03 3.78 -3.90
CA LEU A 85 3.17 4.10 -3.03
C LEU A 85 4.15 5.06 -3.70
N GLN A 86 4.47 4.84 -4.96
CA GLN A 86 5.35 5.70 -5.75
C GLN A 86 4.82 7.13 -5.83
N GLU A 87 3.52 7.30 -6.08
CA GLU A 87 2.84 8.60 -6.09
C GLU A 87 2.89 9.27 -4.69
N CYS A 88 2.68 8.49 -3.63
CA CYS A 88 2.77 8.97 -2.25
C CYS A 88 4.19 9.44 -1.89
N ILE A 89 5.22 8.69 -2.29
CA ILE A 89 6.63 9.06 -2.07
C ILE A 89 6.99 10.31 -2.86
N ALA A 90 6.58 10.40 -4.12
CA ALA A 90 6.82 11.58 -4.95
C ALA A 90 6.18 12.84 -4.35
N ARG A 91 4.96 12.71 -3.84
CA ARG A 91 4.23 13.80 -3.18
C ARG A 91 4.88 14.24 -1.87
N ALA A 92 5.37 13.31 -1.08
CA ALA A 92 5.97 13.58 0.23
C ALA A 92 7.44 14.02 0.14
N GLY A 93 8.16 13.63 -0.92
CA GLY A 93 9.60 13.85 -1.07
C GLY A 93 10.47 12.89 -0.27
N SER A 94 9.90 11.90 0.43
CA SER A 94 10.61 10.90 1.21
C SER A 94 9.81 9.60 1.34
N VAL A 95 10.51 8.49 1.60
CA VAL A 95 9.87 7.18 1.85
C VAL A 95 8.98 7.25 3.10
N GLU A 96 9.50 7.82 4.17
CA GLU A 96 8.77 7.95 5.44
C GLU A 96 7.48 8.77 5.28
N GLY A 97 7.58 9.95 4.66
CA GLY A 97 6.41 10.76 4.34
C GLY A 97 5.46 10.05 3.38
N GLY A 98 5.99 9.33 2.39
CA GLY A 98 5.21 8.52 1.46
C GLY A 98 4.39 7.43 2.15
N LEU A 99 4.95 6.75 3.14
CA LEU A 99 4.24 5.77 3.96
C LEU A 99 3.11 6.41 4.77
N ARG A 100 3.32 7.61 5.31
CA ARG A 100 2.26 8.37 5.99
C ARG A 100 1.11 8.74 5.04
N TYR A 101 1.43 9.15 3.81
CA TYR A 101 0.41 9.36 2.77
C TYR A 101 -0.30 8.07 2.42
N TYR A 102 0.45 7.00 2.26
CA TYR A 102 -0.08 5.68 1.88
C TYR A 102 -1.13 5.17 2.88
N VAL A 103 -0.87 5.30 4.18
CA VAL A 103 -1.80 4.91 5.23
C VAL A 103 -2.91 5.95 5.47
N GLY A 104 -2.86 7.07 4.80
CA GLY A 104 -3.84 8.15 4.95
C GLY A 104 -3.65 9.03 6.19
N ALA A 105 -2.45 9.03 6.76
CA ALA A 105 -2.12 9.80 7.97
C ALA A 105 -1.25 11.03 7.71
N ALA A 106 -1.17 11.49 6.46
CA ALA A 106 -0.30 12.60 6.08
C ALA A 106 -0.57 13.88 6.88
N ASN A 107 -1.81 14.15 7.20
CA ASN A 107 -2.26 15.34 7.94
C ASN A 107 -2.62 15.04 9.40
N LEU A 108 -2.32 13.84 9.89
CA LEU A 108 -2.57 13.45 11.28
C LEU A 108 -1.29 13.63 12.11
N PRO A 109 -1.39 13.91 13.41
CA PRO A 109 -0.23 14.02 14.28
C PRO A 109 0.50 12.67 14.43
N ASP A 110 -0.22 11.55 14.27
CA ASP A 110 0.26 10.20 14.46
C ASP A 110 -0.35 9.27 13.39
N ASP A 111 0.40 8.26 12.97
CA ASP A 111 -0.03 7.22 12.03
C ASP A 111 -0.30 5.86 12.70
N GLY A 112 -0.44 5.84 14.02
CA GLY A 112 -0.63 4.62 14.80
C GLY A 112 0.59 3.68 14.78
N GLY A 113 1.76 4.21 14.50
CA GLY A 113 3.01 3.45 14.41
C GLY A 113 3.16 2.67 13.11
N TYR A 114 2.34 2.93 12.09
CA TYR A 114 2.40 2.24 10.82
C TYR A 114 3.75 2.37 10.13
N THR A 115 4.22 3.60 9.95
CA THR A 115 5.52 3.88 9.30
C THR A 115 6.66 3.18 10.04
N ALA A 116 6.67 3.26 11.36
CA ALA A 116 7.70 2.60 12.17
C ALA A 116 7.69 1.07 11.99
N LYS A 117 6.52 0.44 11.94
CA LYS A 117 6.37 -1.01 11.72
C LYS A 117 6.88 -1.42 10.33
N VAL A 118 6.47 -0.69 9.29
CA VAL A 118 6.92 -0.98 7.92
C VAL A 118 8.43 -0.82 7.78
N LEU A 119 9.01 0.26 8.32
CA LEU A 119 10.46 0.49 8.23
C LEU A 119 11.26 -0.54 9.04
N ALA A 120 10.77 -0.97 10.20
CA ALA A 120 11.41 -2.05 10.98
C ALA A 120 11.40 -3.38 10.22
N GLU A 121 10.27 -3.74 9.59
CA GLU A 121 10.17 -4.95 8.77
C GLU A 121 11.03 -4.83 7.50
N HIS A 122 11.04 -3.69 6.85
CA HIS A 122 11.93 -3.40 5.73
C HIS A 122 13.40 -3.61 6.10
N PHE A 123 13.83 -3.05 7.23
CA PHE A 123 15.19 -3.25 7.72
C PHE A 123 15.51 -4.73 7.95
N ARG A 124 14.60 -5.46 8.60
CA ARG A 124 14.74 -6.90 8.85
C ARG A 124 14.89 -7.69 7.54
N LEU A 125 14.03 -7.43 6.56
CA LEU A 125 14.06 -8.10 5.25
C LEU A 125 15.34 -7.79 4.47
N ARG A 126 15.83 -6.56 4.55
CA ARG A 126 17.15 -6.21 3.95
C ARG A 126 18.29 -6.98 4.56
N GLN A 127 18.29 -7.21 5.88
CA GLN A 127 19.31 -8.02 6.53
C GLN A 127 19.28 -9.47 6.02
N VAL A 128 18.08 -10.05 5.89
CA VAL A 128 17.90 -11.41 5.36
C VAL A 128 18.35 -11.49 3.89
N ALA A 129 17.94 -10.55 3.06
CA ALA A 129 18.35 -10.48 1.65
C ALA A 129 19.88 -10.32 1.49
N GLY A 130 20.54 -9.67 2.45
CA GLY A 130 22.00 -9.55 2.52
C GLY A 130 22.71 -10.77 3.14
N GLY A 131 22.01 -11.89 3.36
CA GLY A 131 22.58 -13.13 3.89
C GLY A 131 22.85 -13.11 5.40
N ARG A 132 22.29 -12.16 6.14
CA ARG A 132 22.39 -12.10 7.60
C ARG A 132 21.22 -12.82 8.24
N SER A 133 21.50 -13.78 9.14
CA SER A 133 20.48 -14.38 9.98
C SER A 133 19.99 -13.36 11.01
N THR A 134 18.74 -12.95 10.89
CA THR A 134 18.09 -12.19 11.95
C THR A 134 17.39 -13.14 12.90
N PRO A 135 17.47 -12.95 14.25
CA PRO A 135 16.67 -13.74 15.17
C PRO A 135 15.19 -13.57 14.79
N MET A 136 14.50 -14.69 14.62
CA MET A 136 13.05 -14.67 14.56
C MET A 136 12.54 -14.39 15.98
N ASN A 137 12.47 -13.13 16.33
CA ASN A 137 11.64 -12.74 17.46
C ASN A 137 10.20 -12.79 16.93
N PRO A 138 9.33 -13.68 17.46
CA PRO A 138 7.94 -13.66 17.04
C PRO A 138 7.43 -12.24 17.33
N PRO A 139 6.78 -11.59 16.38
CA PRO A 139 6.13 -10.32 16.68
C PRO A 139 5.23 -10.57 17.88
N ALA A 140 5.36 -9.72 18.90
CA ALA A 140 4.50 -9.74 20.06
C ALA A 140 3.07 -9.88 19.53
N THR A 141 2.39 -10.93 19.96
CA THR A 141 1.06 -11.38 19.57
C THR A 141 0.27 -10.29 18.84
N LEU A 142 0.22 -10.42 17.51
CA LEU A 142 -0.68 -9.63 16.68
C LEU A 142 -2.09 -9.88 17.19
N SER A 143 -2.57 -8.95 17.98
CA SER A 143 -4.01 -8.80 18.16
C SER A 143 -4.60 -8.73 16.76
N THR A 144 -5.51 -9.64 16.45
CA THR A 144 -6.14 -9.86 15.14
C THR A 144 -7.09 -8.72 14.76
N GLN A 145 -6.74 -7.50 15.13
CA GLN A 145 -7.39 -6.29 14.66
C GLN A 145 -6.37 -5.56 13.80
N ALA A 146 -6.57 -5.69 12.48
CA ALA A 146 -6.06 -4.68 11.59
C ALA A 146 -6.47 -3.32 12.17
N PRO A 147 -5.55 -2.36 12.31
CA PRO A 147 -5.92 -1.04 12.79
C PRO A 147 -7.08 -0.56 11.92
N ALA A 148 -8.20 -0.23 12.56
CA ALA A 148 -9.32 0.35 11.86
C ALA A 148 -8.77 1.62 11.19
N ARG A 149 -8.58 1.56 9.87
CA ARG A 149 -8.24 2.73 9.08
C ARG A 149 -9.40 3.70 9.19
N THR A 150 -9.37 4.57 10.17
CA THR A 150 -10.17 5.78 10.14
C THR A 150 -9.46 6.75 9.18
N VAL A 151 -9.68 6.55 7.89
CA VAL A 151 -9.15 7.46 6.89
C VAL A 151 -10.23 8.48 6.61
N PRO A 152 -10.00 9.76 6.84
CA PRO A 152 -10.70 10.76 6.07
C PRO A 152 -10.24 10.56 4.62
N VAL A 153 -11.16 10.26 3.72
CA VAL A 153 -10.92 10.23 2.28
C VAL A 153 -10.41 11.61 1.90
N VAL A 154 -9.11 11.72 1.69
CA VAL A 154 -8.57 12.89 1.01
C VAL A 154 -8.88 12.67 -0.47
N ALA A 155 -9.99 13.26 -0.90
CA ALA A 155 -10.25 13.44 -2.32
C ALA A 155 -9.02 14.11 -2.96
N PRO A 156 -8.65 13.73 -4.20
CA PRO A 156 -7.60 14.44 -4.91
C PRO A 156 -7.99 15.92 -4.99
N ALA A 157 -7.22 16.78 -4.32
CA ALA A 157 -7.30 18.20 -4.53
C ALA A 157 -6.72 18.44 -5.91
N ASP A 158 -7.62 18.61 -6.89
CA ASP A 158 -7.52 19.30 -8.15
C ASP A 158 -8.48 18.64 -9.16
N ALA A 159 -9.78 18.89 -8.94
CA ALA A 159 -10.67 19.03 -10.08
C ALA A 159 -10.80 20.54 -10.32
N PRO A 160 -10.62 21.06 -11.55
CA PRO A 160 -10.90 22.46 -11.82
C PRO A 160 -12.38 22.70 -11.56
N GLU A 161 -12.64 23.67 -10.71
CA GLU A 161 -13.94 24.21 -10.43
C GLU A 161 -14.56 24.68 -11.76
N ALA A 162 -15.54 23.92 -12.25
CA ALA A 162 -16.32 24.35 -13.39
C ALA A 162 -17.07 25.63 -12.98
N ALA A 163 -16.65 26.72 -13.57
CA ALA A 163 -17.28 28.02 -13.42
C ALA A 163 -18.78 27.89 -13.64
N GLY A 164 -19.52 28.14 -12.59
CA GLY A 164 -20.97 28.20 -12.66
C GLY A 164 -21.42 29.28 -13.60
N ASP A 165 -22.07 28.88 -14.65
CA ASP A 165 -22.78 29.78 -15.55
C ASP A 165 -24.06 30.23 -14.84
N LYS A 166 -24.01 31.46 -14.34
CA LYS A 166 -25.18 32.21 -13.93
C LYS A 166 -25.91 32.68 -15.17
N LEU A 167 -26.94 31.99 -15.61
CA LEU A 167 -27.95 32.63 -16.41
C LEU A 167 -29.14 32.95 -15.52
N ALA A 168 -29.17 34.21 -15.13
CA ALA A 168 -30.37 34.86 -14.60
C ALA A 168 -31.38 35.08 -15.69
N LEU A 169 -32.60 34.75 -15.36
CA LEU A 169 -33.86 35.44 -15.67
C LEU A 169 -33.84 36.57 -16.73
N LEU A 170 -34.52 36.34 -17.80
CA LEU A 170 -35.66 37.17 -18.24
C LEU A 170 -36.54 36.35 -19.17
#